data_b88b1385fddb4d07b30c02fbc1986d84
#
_entry.id   b88b1385fddb4d07b30c02fbc1986d84
#
_cell.length_a   1.000
_cell.length_b   1.000
_cell.length_c   1.000
_cell.angle_alpha   90.00
_cell.angle_beta   90.00
_cell.angle_gamma   90.00
#
_symmetry.space_group_name_H-M   'P 1'
#
loop_
_entity.id
_entity.type
_entity.pdbx_description
1 polymer ?
#
loop_
_entity_poly.entity_id
_entity_poly.type
_entity_poly.pdbx_seq_one_letter_code
_entity_poly.pdbx_strand_id
1 'polypeptide(L)'
;KPRQILWRIYSKRAILAAGATERPIAFGNNDRPGVMLAGAVRAYANRWGVTPGKKVAIFTNNDDGWRTASDLAAGGVNISAVIDSRDGHAPLDIPGAGIFMGGRVMDTCGRKGLKSIKLVGGSTIEADCLAVSGGWNPNIHLTCHQRGRPDWRDADAERQPRHRGDL
;
A
#
# COMPACT_ATOMS: atom_id res chain seq x y z
N LYS A 1 6.95 24.73 33.31
CA LYS A 1 5.99 24.09 32.39
C LYS A 1 6.06 22.59 32.62
N PRO A 2 4.91 21.85 32.77
CA PRO A 2 4.93 20.40 32.90
C PRO A 2 5.48 19.76 31.61
N ARG A 3 6.31 18.72 31.75
CA ARG A 3 6.87 17.98 30.61
C ARG A 3 5.86 17.01 29.98
N GLN A 4 4.87 16.56 30.76
CA GLN A 4 3.83 15.63 30.35
C GLN A 4 2.52 16.01 31.03
N ILE A 5 1.40 15.82 30.33
CA ILE A 5 0.06 16.07 30.86
C ILE A 5 -0.77 14.81 30.59
N LEU A 6 -1.33 14.23 31.64
CA LEU A 6 -2.30 13.14 31.54
C LEU A 6 -3.71 13.74 31.55
N TRP A 7 -4.41 13.61 30.42
CA TRP A 7 -5.80 14.01 30.31
C TRP A 7 -6.74 12.86 30.64
N ARG A 8 -7.71 13.07 31.53
CA ARG A 8 -8.83 12.17 31.74
C ARG A 8 -10.07 12.80 31.11
N ILE A 9 -10.53 12.18 29.99
CA ILE A 9 -11.65 12.71 29.20
C ILE A 9 -12.87 11.84 29.45
N TYR A 10 -13.96 12.44 29.91
CA TYR A 10 -15.27 11.81 30.08
C TYR A 10 -16.17 12.30 28.95
N SER A 11 -16.54 11.42 27.99
CA SER A 11 -17.37 11.77 26.85
C SER A 11 -18.64 10.93 26.84
N LYS A 12 -19.74 11.52 26.36
CA LYS A 12 -20.99 10.79 26.11
C LYS A 12 -20.93 9.91 24.86
N ARG A 13 -20.09 10.27 23.91
CA ARG A 13 -19.84 9.52 22.65
C ARG A 13 -18.39 9.64 22.27
N ALA A 14 -17.84 8.56 21.73
CA ALA A 14 -16.53 8.55 21.09
C ALA A 14 -16.70 8.19 19.62
N ILE A 15 -16.00 8.91 18.75
CA ILE A 15 -15.95 8.61 17.32
C ILE A 15 -14.56 8.03 17.05
N LEU A 16 -14.52 6.79 16.54
CA LEU A 16 -13.28 6.13 16.15
C LEU A 16 -12.98 6.41 14.68
N ALA A 17 -11.95 7.18 14.43
CA ALA A 17 -11.44 7.52 13.10
C ALA A 17 -9.95 7.14 13.01
N ALA A 18 -9.64 5.87 13.34
CA ALA A 18 -8.27 5.39 13.53
C ALA A 18 -7.58 5.01 12.20
N GLY A 19 -8.28 5.07 11.07
CA GLY A 19 -7.74 4.73 9.76
C GLY A 19 -7.38 3.25 9.62
N ALA A 20 -6.42 2.97 8.76
CA ALA A 20 -5.95 1.63 8.44
C ALA A 20 -4.43 1.61 8.26
N THR A 21 -3.83 0.44 8.43
CA THR A 21 -2.39 0.21 8.22
C THR A 21 -2.20 -0.56 6.92
N GLU A 22 -1.37 -0.02 6.02
CA GLU A 22 -1.04 -0.67 4.76
C GLU A 22 -0.22 -1.94 5.00
N ARG A 23 -0.54 -3.01 4.26
CA ARG A 23 0.17 -4.28 4.33
C ARG A 23 1.24 -4.37 3.25
N PRO A 24 2.44 -4.86 3.58
CA PRO A 24 3.41 -5.29 2.58
C PRO A 24 2.96 -6.61 1.91
N ILE A 25 3.55 -6.89 0.75
CA ILE A 25 3.50 -8.22 0.12
C ILE A 25 4.88 -8.85 0.30
N ALA A 26 4.92 -10.12 0.71
CA ALA A 26 6.18 -10.84 0.93
C ALA A 26 6.79 -11.34 -0.39
N PHE A 27 8.10 -11.18 -0.55
CA PHE A 27 8.93 -11.71 -1.64
C PHE A 27 10.39 -11.75 -1.20
N GLY A 28 11.27 -12.33 -2.01
CA GLY A 28 12.71 -12.45 -1.69
C GLY A 28 13.38 -11.08 -1.55
N ASN A 29 14.17 -10.90 -0.48
CA ASN A 29 14.90 -9.66 -0.19
C ASN A 29 14.02 -8.41 -0.15
N ASN A 30 12.82 -8.52 0.41
CA ASN A 30 11.86 -7.40 0.53
C ASN A 30 12.29 -6.33 1.55
N ASP A 31 13.32 -6.58 2.33
CA ASP A 31 13.97 -5.66 3.28
C ASP A 31 15.06 -4.79 2.66
N ARG A 32 15.29 -4.92 1.35
CA ARG A 32 16.33 -4.16 0.64
C ARG A 32 16.01 -2.66 0.65
N PRO A 33 17.01 -1.77 0.92
CA PRO A 33 16.83 -0.34 0.77
C PRO A 33 16.32 0.02 -0.63
N GLY A 34 15.24 0.81 -0.70
CA GLY A 34 14.49 1.10 -1.91
C GLY A 34 13.17 0.35 -2.03
N VAL A 35 12.91 -0.67 -1.17
CA VAL A 35 11.59 -1.27 -1.01
C VAL A 35 10.83 -0.53 0.08
N MET A 36 9.64 -0.01 -0.23
CA MET A 36 8.81 0.79 0.67
C MET A 36 7.33 0.48 0.47
N LEU A 37 6.50 0.79 1.46
CA LEU A 37 5.05 0.80 1.27
C LEU A 37 4.63 1.89 0.26
N ALA A 38 3.67 1.59 -0.59
CA ALA A 38 3.21 2.50 -1.63
C ALA A 38 2.63 3.79 -1.05
N GLY A 39 1.86 3.70 0.04
CA GLY A 39 1.35 4.86 0.77
C GLY A 39 2.46 5.76 1.33
N ALA A 40 3.60 5.20 1.74
CA ALA A 40 4.75 5.98 2.18
C ALA A 40 5.40 6.72 1.00
N VAL A 41 5.63 6.05 -0.13
CA VAL A 41 6.18 6.67 -1.35
C VAL A 41 5.28 7.83 -1.82
N ARG A 42 3.96 7.59 -1.87
CA ARG A 42 2.96 8.60 -2.21
C ARG A 42 2.97 9.79 -1.23
N ALA A 43 3.09 9.53 0.07
CA ALA A 43 3.17 10.58 1.08
C ALA A 43 4.44 11.43 0.94
N TYR A 44 5.59 10.82 0.63
CA TYR A 44 6.82 11.56 0.36
C TYR A 44 6.65 12.48 -0.85
N ALA A 45 6.10 12.00 -1.94
CA ALA A 45 5.88 12.80 -3.14
C ALA A 45 4.87 13.95 -2.90
N ASN A 46 3.68 13.62 -2.38
CA ASN A 46 2.58 14.60 -2.28
C ASN A 46 2.77 15.60 -1.14
N ARG A 47 3.38 15.21 -0.02
CA ARG A 47 3.52 16.07 1.16
C ARG A 47 4.83 16.85 1.17
N TRP A 48 5.91 16.27 0.66
CA TRP A 48 7.24 16.87 0.73
C TRP A 48 7.88 17.12 -0.62
N GLY A 49 7.23 16.73 -1.73
CA GLY A 49 7.79 16.92 -3.08
C GLY A 49 9.07 16.12 -3.33
N VAL A 50 9.25 15.01 -2.61
CA VAL A 50 10.44 14.14 -2.68
C VAL A 50 10.06 12.75 -3.12
N THR A 51 10.81 12.18 -4.07
CA THR A 51 10.65 10.79 -4.49
C THR A 51 11.79 9.94 -3.96
N PRO A 52 11.50 8.75 -3.37
CA PRO A 52 12.53 7.85 -2.85
C PRO A 52 13.44 7.23 -3.92
N GLY A 53 13.06 7.35 -5.19
CA GLY A 53 13.82 6.84 -6.33
C GLY A 53 13.55 7.61 -7.61
N LYS A 54 14.40 7.40 -8.61
CA LYS A 54 14.27 7.99 -9.97
C LYS A 54 13.45 7.13 -10.91
N LYS A 55 13.48 5.80 -10.71
CA LYS A 55 12.69 4.79 -11.45
C LYS A 55 11.88 4.00 -10.44
N VAL A 56 10.60 4.30 -10.32
CA VAL A 56 9.71 3.68 -9.34
C VAL A 56 8.92 2.56 -10.02
N ALA A 57 8.93 1.37 -9.44
CA ALA A 57 8.00 0.30 -9.78
C ALA A 57 6.95 0.16 -8.67
N ILE A 58 5.74 -0.25 -9.03
CA ILE A 58 4.66 -0.52 -8.08
C ILE A 58 4.38 -2.02 -8.07
N PHE A 59 4.26 -2.63 -6.89
CA PHE A 59 3.79 -4.00 -6.73
C PHE A 59 2.53 -4.00 -5.86
N THR A 60 1.43 -4.50 -6.40
CA THR A 60 0.13 -4.39 -5.75
C THR A 60 -0.76 -5.62 -5.98
N ASN A 61 -1.81 -5.72 -5.17
CA ASN A 61 -2.95 -6.61 -5.33
C ASN A 61 -4.28 -5.87 -5.19
N ASN A 62 -4.27 -4.54 -5.30
CA ASN A 62 -5.44 -3.69 -5.06
C ASN A 62 -5.37 -2.38 -5.86
N ASP A 63 -6.48 -1.63 -5.91
CA ASP A 63 -6.58 -0.41 -6.71
C ASP A 63 -5.83 0.79 -6.11
N ASP A 64 -5.51 0.77 -4.82
CA ASP A 64 -4.78 1.87 -4.21
C ASP A 64 -3.33 1.94 -4.69
N GLY A 65 -2.72 0.78 -5.04
CA GLY A 65 -1.44 0.73 -5.72
C GLY A 65 -1.50 1.42 -7.10
N TRP A 66 -2.57 1.24 -7.85
CA TRP A 66 -2.78 1.91 -9.14
C TRP A 66 -2.98 3.43 -8.98
N ARG A 67 -3.76 3.84 -7.97
CA ARG A 67 -3.90 5.27 -7.64
C ARG A 67 -2.56 5.88 -7.27
N THR A 68 -1.73 5.16 -6.52
CA THR A 68 -0.38 5.61 -6.19
C THR A 68 0.48 5.77 -7.44
N ALA A 69 0.43 4.81 -8.39
CA ALA A 69 1.13 4.93 -9.66
C ALA A 69 0.69 6.16 -10.46
N SER A 70 -0.63 6.37 -10.56
CA SER A 70 -1.22 7.53 -11.26
C SER A 70 -0.81 8.86 -10.62
N ASP A 71 -0.91 8.98 -9.29
CA ASP A 71 -0.53 10.21 -8.58
C ASP A 71 0.96 10.54 -8.75
N LEU A 72 1.82 9.53 -8.65
CA LEU A 72 3.26 9.70 -8.85
C LEU A 72 3.58 10.11 -10.29
N ALA A 73 2.97 9.46 -11.27
CA ALA A 73 3.14 9.81 -12.68
C ALA A 73 2.67 11.24 -12.99
N ALA A 74 1.53 11.65 -12.45
CA ALA A 74 1.02 13.03 -12.55
C ALA A 74 1.98 14.04 -11.90
N GLY A 75 2.70 13.65 -10.85
CA GLY A 75 3.76 14.43 -10.23
C GLY A 75 5.11 14.41 -10.98
N GLY A 76 5.16 13.80 -12.17
CA GLY A 76 6.36 13.74 -13.00
C GLY A 76 7.37 12.64 -12.59
N VAL A 77 6.97 11.70 -11.73
CA VAL A 77 7.81 10.57 -11.34
C VAL A 77 7.82 9.53 -12.46
N ASN A 78 9.00 9.03 -12.80
CA ASN A 78 9.15 7.96 -13.79
C ASN A 78 8.69 6.62 -13.19
N ILE A 79 7.54 6.11 -13.64
CA ILE A 79 7.02 4.79 -13.27
C ILE A 79 7.54 3.79 -14.29
N SER A 80 8.46 2.92 -13.86
CA SER A 80 9.05 1.89 -14.73
C SER A 80 8.09 0.73 -14.97
N ALA A 81 7.30 0.34 -13.97
CA ALA A 81 6.33 -0.74 -14.09
C ALA A 81 5.24 -0.68 -13.03
N VAL A 82 4.08 -1.23 -13.36
CA VAL A 82 3.04 -1.63 -12.40
C VAL A 82 2.86 -3.15 -12.50
N ILE A 83 3.09 -3.84 -11.40
CA ILE A 83 2.98 -5.28 -11.25
C ILE A 83 1.78 -5.54 -10.36
N ASP A 84 0.71 -6.08 -10.92
CA ASP A 84 -0.49 -6.44 -10.17
C ASP A 84 -0.60 -7.96 -10.11
N SER A 85 -0.70 -8.51 -8.90
CA SER A 85 -0.83 -9.96 -8.72
C SER A 85 -2.21 -10.50 -9.10
N ARG A 86 -3.19 -9.63 -9.34
CA ARG A 86 -4.51 -10.00 -9.84
C ARG A 86 -4.48 -10.21 -11.34
N ASP A 87 -5.27 -11.16 -11.81
CA ASP A 87 -5.54 -11.34 -13.23
C ASP A 87 -6.55 -10.30 -13.73
N GLY A 88 -6.61 -10.07 -15.06
CA GLY A 88 -7.58 -9.19 -15.68
C GLY A 88 -6.98 -8.02 -16.43
N HIS A 89 -7.75 -6.94 -16.56
CA HIS A 89 -7.33 -5.73 -17.24
C HIS A 89 -6.80 -4.70 -16.28
N ALA A 90 -5.83 -3.91 -16.71
CA ALA A 90 -5.31 -2.78 -15.96
C ALA A 90 -6.45 -1.77 -15.70
N PRO A 91 -6.68 -1.38 -14.43
CA PRO A 91 -7.75 -0.44 -14.09
C PRO A 91 -7.45 1.00 -14.55
N LEU A 92 -6.18 1.33 -14.74
CA LEU A 92 -5.72 2.66 -15.15
C LEU A 92 -4.60 2.52 -16.19
N ASP A 93 -4.53 3.46 -17.12
CA ASP A 93 -3.36 3.63 -17.99
C ASP A 93 -2.32 4.50 -17.29
N ILE A 94 -1.07 4.00 -17.24
CA ILE A 94 0.07 4.74 -16.67
C ILE A 94 1.08 4.97 -17.79
N PRO A 95 1.19 6.18 -18.31
CA PRO A 95 2.04 6.49 -19.44
C PRO A 95 3.50 6.06 -19.23
N GLY A 96 4.04 5.30 -20.18
CA GLY A 96 5.44 4.86 -20.17
C GLY A 96 5.77 3.72 -19.19
N ALA A 97 4.83 3.22 -18.43
CA ALA A 97 5.03 2.11 -17.50
C ALA A 97 4.80 0.75 -18.19
N GLY A 98 5.65 -0.24 -17.89
CA GLY A 98 5.36 -1.64 -18.21
C GLY A 98 4.24 -2.17 -17.30
N ILE A 99 3.20 -2.78 -17.88
CA ILE A 99 2.06 -3.33 -17.14
C ILE A 99 2.15 -4.85 -17.09
N PHE A 100 2.11 -5.41 -15.87
CA PHE A 100 2.22 -6.84 -15.61
C PHE A 100 1.03 -7.30 -14.76
N MET A 101 -0.09 -7.64 -15.41
CA MET A 101 -1.25 -8.27 -14.75
C MET A 101 -0.97 -9.75 -14.50
N GLY A 102 -1.44 -10.28 -13.36
CA GLY A 102 -1.05 -11.63 -12.89
C GLY A 102 0.41 -11.72 -12.45
N GLY A 103 1.14 -10.59 -12.50
CA GLY A 103 2.57 -10.53 -12.19
C GLY A 103 2.87 -10.70 -10.71
N ARG A 104 3.95 -11.40 -10.39
CA ARG A 104 4.42 -11.59 -9.02
C ARG A 104 5.90 -11.27 -8.91
N VAL A 105 6.26 -10.47 -7.95
CA VAL A 105 7.66 -10.25 -7.62
C VAL A 105 8.20 -11.50 -6.91
N MET A 106 9.30 -12.05 -7.44
CA MET A 106 9.99 -13.18 -6.84
C MET A 106 11.12 -12.70 -5.91
N ASP A 107 11.91 -11.74 -6.40
CA ASP A 107 13.13 -11.31 -5.71
C ASP A 107 13.52 -9.89 -6.12
N THR A 108 14.40 -9.28 -5.33
CA THR A 108 15.02 -7.99 -5.63
C THR A 108 16.52 -8.09 -5.70
N CYS A 109 17.16 -7.32 -6.57
CA CYS A 109 18.60 -7.30 -6.76
C CYS A 109 19.20 -5.92 -6.54
N GLY A 110 20.43 -5.88 -6.02
CA GLY A 110 21.24 -4.69 -5.78
C GLY A 110 22.14 -4.86 -4.55
N ARG A 111 23.25 -4.14 -4.48
CA ARG A 111 24.23 -4.27 -3.39
C ARG A 111 23.99 -3.24 -2.28
N LYS A 112 23.88 -1.95 -2.63
CA LYS A 112 23.69 -0.84 -1.68
C LYS A 112 22.24 -0.35 -1.61
N GLY A 113 21.38 -0.86 -2.47
CA GLY A 113 19.97 -0.52 -2.64
C GLY A 113 19.40 -1.27 -3.83
N LEU A 114 18.12 -1.10 -4.07
CA LEU A 114 17.41 -1.71 -5.19
C LEU A 114 18.01 -1.24 -6.53
N LYS A 115 18.20 -2.15 -7.46
CA LYS A 115 18.57 -1.89 -8.86
C LYS A 115 17.66 -2.57 -9.86
N SER A 116 17.14 -3.73 -9.48
CA SER A 116 16.21 -4.45 -10.35
C SER A 116 15.32 -5.39 -9.52
N ILE A 117 14.20 -5.75 -10.13
CA ILE A 117 13.15 -6.60 -9.61
C ILE A 117 13.02 -7.79 -10.51
N LYS A 118 13.04 -9.00 -9.96
CA LYS A 118 12.82 -10.24 -10.70
C LYS A 118 11.37 -10.68 -10.51
N LEU A 119 10.69 -10.93 -11.62
CA LEU A 119 9.34 -11.49 -11.62
C LEU A 119 9.37 -13.02 -11.70
N VAL A 120 8.32 -13.65 -11.20
CA VAL A 120 8.02 -15.04 -11.52
C VAL A 120 7.85 -15.14 -13.03
N GLY A 121 8.50 -16.12 -13.67
CA GLY A 121 8.57 -16.22 -15.14
C GLY A 121 9.84 -15.64 -15.76
N GLY A 122 10.76 -15.07 -14.95
CA GLY A 122 12.13 -14.72 -15.36
C GLY A 122 12.34 -13.29 -15.86
N SER A 123 11.27 -12.51 -16.05
CA SER A 123 11.42 -11.10 -16.45
C SER A 123 12.11 -10.29 -15.36
N THR A 124 12.92 -9.32 -15.77
CA THR A 124 13.63 -8.40 -14.86
C THR A 124 13.28 -6.96 -15.22
N ILE A 125 12.94 -6.17 -14.20
CA ILE A 125 12.56 -4.75 -14.32
C ILE A 125 13.60 -3.92 -13.60
N GLU A 126 14.14 -2.90 -14.27
CA GLU A 126 15.00 -1.92 -13.63
C GLU A 126 14.17 -0.94 -12.79
N ALA A 127 14.52 -0.81 -11.51
CA ALA A 127 13.95 0.17 -10.60
C ALA A 127 14.92 0.42 -9.44
N ASP A 128 14.91 1.62 -8.91
CA ASP A 128 15.64 1.99 -7.69
C ASP A 128 14.71 2.23 -6.49
N CYS A 129 13.39 2.21 -6.74
CA CYS A 129 12.36 2.16 -5.72
C CYS A 129 11.27 1.17 -6.11
N LEU A 130 10.85 0.30 -5.18
CA LEU A 130 9.69 -0.59 -5.30
C LEU A 130 8.66 -0.21 -4.25
N ALA A 131 7.56 0.37 -4.70
CA ALA A 131 6.42 0.73 -3.87
C ALA A 131 5.45 -0.45 -3.77
N VAL A 132 5.23 -0.97 -2.57
CA VAL A 132 4.45 -2.20 -2.34
C VAL A 132 3.13 -1.87 -1.66
N SER A 133 2.02 -2.35 -2.20
CA SER A 133 0.67 -2.23 -1.62
C SER A 133 -0.04 -3.57 -1.59
N GLY A 134 -0.14 -4.17 -0.40
CA GLY A 134 -0.80 -5.44 -0.15
C GLY A 134 -2.23 -5.28 0.41
N GLY A 135 -2.81 -4.09 0.30
CA GLY A 135 -4.10 -3.73 0.88
C GLY A 135 -3.98 -3.08 2.25
N TRP A 136 -5.12 -2.87 2.92
CA TRP A 136 -5.21 -2.10 4.15
C TRP A 136 -5.92 -2.89 5.24
N ASN A 137 -5.33 -2.90 6.44
CA ASN A 137 -5.96 -3.44 7.64
C ASN A 137 -6.55 -2.29 8.45
N PRO A 138 -7.87 -2.25 8.70
CA PRO A 138 -8.47 -1.23 9.55
C PRO A 138 -7.94 -1.34 10.98
N ASN A 139 -7.69 -0.19 11.62
CA ASN A 139 -7.23 -0.10 13.00
C ASN A 139 -8.42 -0.21 13.96
N ILE A 140 -8.90 -1.43 14.19
CA ILE A 140 -10.10 -1.73 14.98
C ILE A 140 -9.82 -2.15 16.43
N HIS A 141 -8.56 -2.18 16.84
CA HIS A 141 -8.18 -2.68 18.17
C HIS A 141 -8.83 -1.89 19.33
N LEU A 142 -9.13 -0.60 19.16
CA LEU A 142 -9.84 0.18 20.17
C LEU A 142 -11.29 -0.25 20.39
N THR A 143 -11.95 -0.85 19.38
CA THR A 143 -13.31 -1.39 19.54
C THR A 143 -13.32 -2.66 20.38
N CYS A 144 -12.20 -3.39 20.42
CA CYS A 144 -12.07 -4.61 21.21
C CYS A 144 -12.15 -4.33 22.72
N HIS A 145 -11.76 -3.14 23.16
CA HIS A 145 -11.90 -2.71 24.56
C HIS A 145 -13.36 -2.62 25.03
N GLN A 146 -14.30 -2.48 24.08
CA GLN A 146 -15.74 -2.46 24.36
C GLN A 146 -16.42 -3.80 24.01
N ARG A 147 -15.70 -4.91 24.08
CA ARG A 147 -16.16 -6.28 23.75
C ARG A 147 -16.48 -6.50 22.27
N GLY A 148 -16.12 -5.59 21.37
CA GLY A 148 -16.18 -5.82 19.92
C GLY A 148 -15.27 -6.97 19.53
N ARG A 149 -15.76 -7.90 18.69
CA ARG A 149 -14.94 -8.96 18.08
C ARG A 149 -14.70 -8.59 16.62
N PRO A 150 -13.44 -8.48 16.16
CA PRO A 150 -13.16 -8.30 14.75
C PRO A 150 -13.65 -9.50 13.94
N ASP A 151 -14.34 -9.24 12.85
CA ASP A 151 -14.74 -10.24 11.87
C ASP A 151 -14.14 -9.89 10.51
N TRP A 152 -13.54 -10.88 9.84
CA TRP A 152 -12.96 -10.71 8.52
C TRP A 152 -14.01 -11.12 7.49
N ARG A 153 -14.38 -10.17 6.63
CA ARG A 153 -15.29 -10.43 5.51
C ARG A 153 -14.57 -10.20 4.19
N ASP A 154 -14.83 -11.04 3.22
CA ASP A 154 -14.36 -10.83 1.86
C ASP A 154 -15.00 -9.58 1.26
N ALA A 155 -14.27 -8.84 0.44
CA ALA A 155 -14.74 -7.60 -0.19
C ALA A 155 -16.03 -7.79 -1.00
N ASP A 156 -16.26 -8.99 -1.54
CA ASP A 156 -17.47 -9.34 -2.28
C ASP A 156 -18.70 -9.53 -1.39
N ALA A 157 -18.50 -9.81 -0.10
CA ALA A 157 -19.60 -9.91 0.88
C ALA A 157 -20.14 -8.53 1.32
N GLU A 158 -19.41 -7.45 1.06
CA GLU A 158 -19.82 -6.08 1.44
C GLU A 158 -20.96 -5.50 0.58
N ARG A 159 -21.36 -6.16 -0.52
CA ARG A 159 -22.49 -5.76 -1.37
C ARG A 159 -23.86 -6.11 -0.80
N GLN A 160 -23.93 -6.84 0.34
CA GLN A 160 -25.18 -7.09 1.01
C GLN A 160 -25.51 -5.96 2.01
N PRO A 161 -26.75 -5.44 2.01
CA PRO A 161 -27.16 -4.40 2.94
C PRO A 161 -27.02 -4.89 4.38
N ARG A 162 -26.30 -4.14 5.19
CA ARG A 162 -26.13 -4.43 6.62
C ARG A 162 -27.49 -4.30 7.31
N HIS A 163 -27.98 -5.35 7.92
CA HIS A 163 -29.09 -5.25 8.87
C HIS A 163 -28.63 -4.45 10.08
N ARG A 164 -29.40 -3.40 10.40
CA ARG A 164 -29.20 -2.46 11.52
C ARG A 164 -29.50 -3.14 12.86
N GLY A 165 -28.74 -4.16 13.23
CA GLY A 165 -29.04 -4.96 14.44
C GLY A 165 -27.85 -5.65 15.08
N ASP A 166 -26.68 -5.64 14.44
CA ASP A 166 -25.53 -6.41 14.89
C ASP A 166 -24.41 -5.49 15.42
N LEU A 167 -24.75 -4.67 16.44
CA LEU A 167 -23.80 -4.00 17.31
C LEU A 167 -24.03 -4.39 18.75
#